data_f22e8a6eca629184fa57129897d66f5c
#
_entry.id   f22e8a6eca629184fa57129897d66f5c
#
_cell.length_a   1.000
_cell.length_b   1.000
_cell.length_c   1.000
_cell.angle_alpha   90.00
_cell.angle_beta   90.00
_cell.angle_gamma   90.00
#
_symmetry.space_group_name_H-M   'P 1'
#
loop_
_entity.id
_entity.type
_entity.pdbx_description
1 polymer ?
#
loop_
_entity_poly.entity_id
_entity_poly.type
_entity_poly.pdbx_seq_one_letter_code
_entity_poly.pdbx_strand_id
1 'polypeptide(L)'
;MFPSHRLWHWPRRWPIWVALGFILRLYFIWSPRTIDDDTWDYLELGRNLLHHWVYGLGAGDDLAPSLFRLPGYPIVLAICHQLFANLPHGGWLVALYLFQSLVDIGGGLLLAAFAYRCISPRAGEIALALAMLCPFTAIEAGTAMTECLSIFAVSLGIYAMGRILTPEAGASRDTRGLILAGLAAGLAMTLRPDGALLFIALAAGLFFYILRQQAAQGMRLAVRRSLTTTSIYCVVALAPIAVWTARNWVTFHVFQPLAPRYLGDPGDRANVGVYRWIRTWAIEYVSTANVFWQVGVGPIDPEDLPGRAFDSPDQREQTLALLDEYNHTISVSADLDQRFGALAAERIHAHPFRYYLWLPALRITDMFFRPRTDEFELEVFWWTWSDHPAQTVCAILAGLGNLIYVAAAAWAFLRRRVPWPWIMGGYIILRCMLLGTMENSEPRYSMQCFPIFIVAAAAAFSGSGMISPQARLASESAATGLLVRESTSD
;
A
#
# COMPACT_ATOMS: atom_id res chain seq x y z
N MET A 1 -15.05 -11.94 -37.86
CA MET A 1 -16.07 -12.42 -36.92
C MET A 1 -15.52 -12.24 -35.51
N PHE A 2 -15.94 -11.21 -34.79
CA PHE A 2 -15.57 -11.01 -33.38
C PHE A 2 -16.38 -12.00 -32.56
N PRO A 3 -15.78 -12.83 -31.71
CA PRO A 3 -16.53 -13.70 -30.82
C PRO A 3 -17.37 -12.81 -29.89
N SER A 4 -18.66 -13.12 -29.84
CA SER A 4 -19.64 -12.47 -28.98
C SER A 4 -19.10 -12.35 -27.57
N HIS A 5 -18.75 -11.13 -27.15
CA HIS A 5 -18.46 -10.80 -25.78
C HIS A 5 -19.67 -11.22 -24.93
N ARG A 6 -19.56 -12.28 -24.13
CA ARG A 6 -20.52 -12.54 -23.08
C ARG A 6 -20.52 -11.29 -22.20
N LEU A 7 -21.56 -10.51 -22.33
CA LEU A 7 -21.81 -9.33 -21.52
C LEU A 7 -21.71 -9.77 -20.05
N TRP A 8 -20.77 -9.22 -19.36
CA TRP A 8 -20.59 -9.38 -17.95
C TRP A 8 -21.87 -8.88 -17.28
N HIS A 9 -22.70 -9.79 -16.79
CA HIS A 9 -23.92 -9.41 -16.09
C HIS A 9 -23.54 -8.88 -14.71
N TRP A 10 -23.13 -7.60 -14.70
CA TRP A 10 -22.96 -6.88 -13.46
C TRP A 10 -24.23 -6.99 -12.62
N PRO A 11 -24.14 -7.12 -11.28
CA PRO A 11 -25.31 -7.07 -10.40
C PRO A 11 -26.12 -5.83 -10.73
N ARG A 12 -27.45 -5.92 -10.82
CA ARG A 12 -28.31 -4.78 -11.20
C ARG A 12 -28.08 -3.52 -10.36
N ARG A 13 -27.49 -3.65 -9.18
CA ARG A 13 -27.23 -2.56 -8.23
C ARG A 13 -25.83 -1.92 -8.32
N TRP A 14 -24.97 -2.36 -9.23
CA TRP A 14 -23.62 -1.79 -9.34
C TRP A 14 -23.59 -0.26 -9.53
N PRO A 15 -24.53 0.39 -10.29
CA PRO A 15 -24.48 1.85 -10.44
C PRO A 15 -24.77 2.58 -9.12
N ILE A 16 -25.62 1.98 -8.27
CA ILE A 16 -25.95 2.56 -6.96
C ILE A 16 -24.70 2.56 -6.07
N TRP A 17 -23.97 1.44 -6.00
CA TRP A 17 -22.73 1.36 -5.22
C TRP A 17 -21.67 2.34 -5.72
N VAL A 18 -21.49 2.44 -7.02
CA VAL A 18 -20.54 3.39 -7.64
C VAL A 18 -20.94 4.83 -7.34
N ALA A 19 -22.22 5.17 -7.46
CA ALA A 19 -22.72 6.51 -7.13
C ALA A 19 -22.50 6.87 -5.66
N LEU A 20 -22.84 5.96 -4.72
CA LEU A 20 -22.60 6.16 -3.29
C LEU A 20 -21.10 6.29 -2.99
N GLY A 21 -20.28 5.46 -3.63
CA GLY A 21 -18.83 5.54 -3.50
C GLY A 21 -18.25 6.86 -4.03
N PHE A 22 -18.77 7.37 -5.14
CA PHE A 22 -18.37 8.66 -5.68
C PHE A 22 -18.78 9.82 -4.75
N ILE A 23 -20.00 9.78 -4.20
CA ILE A 23 -20.48 10.77 -3.22
C ILE A 23 -19.57 10.78 -1.97
N LEU A 24 -19.17 9.60 -1.47
CA LEU A 24 -18.27 9.49 -0.32
C LEU A 24 -16.91 10.15 -0.62
N ARG A 25 -16.35 9.95 -1.81
CA ARG A 25 -15.08 10.56 -2.22
C ARG A 25 -15.21 12.07 -2.38
N LEU A 26 -16.32 12.54 -2.97
CA LEU A 26 -16.60 13.98 -3.03
C LEU A 26 -16.66 14.60 -1.64
N TYR A 27 -17.26 13.93 -0.66
CA TYR A 27 -17.25 14.42 0.73
C TYR A 27 -15.83 14.63 1.24
N PHE A 28 -14.92 13.67 1.02
CA PHE A 28 -13.53 13.82 1.46
C PHE A 28 -12.72 14.84 0.64
N ILE A 29 -13.04 15.07 -0.62
CA ILE A 29 -12.42 16.15 -1.43
C ILE A 29 -12.77 17.53 -0.88
N TRP A 30 -14.00 17.71 -0.39
CA TRP A 30 -14.45 18.99 0.21
C TRP A 30 -14.20 19.10 1.71
N SER A 31 -13.75 18.05 2.36
CA SER A 31 -13.34 18.14 3.77
C SER A 31 -12.02 18.92 3.86
N PRO A 32 -11.94 19.94 4.72
CA PRO A 32 -10.69 20.68 4.92
C PRO A 32 -9.59 19.71 5.39
N ARG A 33 -8.44 19.76 4.74
CA ARG A 33 -7.29 18.93 5.08
C ARG A 33 -6.01 19.71 4.95
N THR A 34 -5.05 19.35 5.78
CA THR A 34 -3.68 19.83 5.65
C THR A 34 -3.04 19.17 4.43
N ILE A 35 -2.20 19.93 3.75
CA ILE A 35 -1.37 19.40 2.66
C ILE A 35 -0.05 19.01 3.31
N ASP A 36 0.30 17.74 3.21
CA ASP A 36 1.57 17.23 3.71
C ASP A 36 2.76 17.89 3.00
N ASP A 37 3.85 18.13 3.73
CA ASP A 37 5.09 18.68 3.18
C ASP A 37 5.64 17.78 2.05
N ASP A 38 5.48 16.48 2.17
CA ASP A 38 5.83 15.50 1.13
C ASP A 38 5.17 15.82 -0.23
N THR A 39 3.97 16.41 -0.23
CA THR A 39 3.25 16.79 -1.47
C THR A 39 4.04 17.85 -2.25
N TRP A 40 4.63 18.81 -1.56
CA TRP A 40 5.42 19.87 -2.19
C TRP A 40 6.72 19.34 -2.76
N ASP A 41 7.41 18.45 -2.05
CA ASP A 41 8.59 17.73 -2.56
C ASP A 41 8.25 16.96 -3.84
N TYR A 42 7.15 16.19 -3.84
CA TYR A 42 6.71 15.45 -5.03
C TYR A 42 6.39 16.38 -6.20
N LEU A 43 5.71 17.51 -5.94
CA LEU A 43 5.37 18.46 -6.98
C LEU A 43 6.61 19.11 -7.57
N GLU A 44 7.57 19.53 -6.73
CA GLU A 44 8.81 20.16 -7.15
C GLU A 44 9.66 19.22 -8.00
N LEU A 45 9.90 18.01 -7.54
CA LEU A 45 10.61 16.96 -8.30
C LEU A 45 9.99 16.73 -9.68
N GLY A 46 8.67 16.63 -9.73
CA GLY A 46 7.97 16.39 -10.99
C GLY A 46 7.99 17.61 -11.91
N ARG A 47 7.83 18.82 -11.39
CA ARG A 47 7.90 20.07 -12.17
C ARG A 47 9.29 20.29 -12.74
N ASN A 48 10.33 20.10 -11.94
CA ASN A 48 11.72 20.22 -12.39
C ASN A 48 12.03 19.19 -13.49
N LEU A 49 11.49 17.97 -13.39
CA LEU A 49 11.60 16.98 -14.46
C LEU A 49 10.93 17.45 -15.75
N LEU A 50 9.73 18.02 -15.69
CA LEU A 50 8.97 18.43 -16.87
C LEU A 50 9.56 19.71 -17.55
N HIS A 51 10.08 20.65 -16.76
CA HIS A 51 10.53 21.95 -17.29
C HIS A 51 12.03 22.01 -17.54
N HIS A 52 12.82 21.29 -16.77
CA HIS A 52 14.29 21.36 -16.81
C HIS A 52 14.96 20.05 -17.17
N TRP A 53 14.18 18.95 -17.35
CA TRP A 53 14.70 17.59 -17.59
C TRP A 53 15.62 17.08 -16.45
N VAL A 54 15.51 17.70 -15.28
CA VAL A 54 16.23 17.31 -14.07
C VAL A 54 15.23 16.84 -13.03
N TYR A 55 15.32 15.57 -12.65
CA TYR A 55 14.59 15.07 -11.49
C TYR A 55 15.37 15.46 -10.24
N GLY A 56 15.00 16.58 -9.61
CA GLY A 56 15.76 17.19 -8.53
C GLY A 56 14.96 18.26 -7.79
N LEU A 57 15.57 18.80 -6.74
CA LEU A 57 15.04 19.88 -5.89
C LEU A 57 15.86 21.17 -6.09
N GLY A 58 15.27 22.29 -5.69
CA GLY A 58 15.83 23.60 -5.87
C GLY A 58 15.38 24.25 -7.18
N ALA A 59 15.83 25.49 -7.40
CA ALA A 59 15.49 26.30 -8.56
C ALA A 59 16.70 27.09 -9.06
N GLY A 60 16.75 27.39 -10.36
CA GLY A 60 17.86 28.16 -10.96
C GLY A 60 19.21 27.46 -10.77
N ASP A 61 20.17 28.19 -10.21
CA ASP A 61 21.53 27.67 -9.97
C ASP A 61 21.61 26.65 -8.82
N ASP A 62 20.59 26.61 -7.95
CA ASP A 62 20.50 25.68 -6.82
C ASP A 62 19.78 24.36 -7.18
N LEU A 63 19.34 24.19 -8.44
CA LEU A 63 18.68 22.99 -8.91
C LEU A 63 19.65 21.79 -8.89
N ALA A 64 19.45 20.88 -7.94
CA ALA A 64 20.29 19.69 -7.78
C ALA A 64 19.49 18.40 -8.05
N PRO A 65 20.07 17.43 -8.79
CA PRO A 65 19.45 16.12 -8.95
C PRO A 65 19.21 15.44 -7.61
N SER A 66 18.10 14.72 -7.49
CA SER A 66 17.76 13.95 -6.29
C SER A 66 17.28 12.54 -6.63
N LEU A 67 17.38 11.61 -5.68
CA LEU A 67 16.86 10.24 -5.80
C LEU A 67 16.10 9.78 -4.55
N PHE A 68 15.87 10.67 -3.58
CA PHE A 68 15.28 10.29 -2.29
C PHE A 68 13.79 9.90 -2.41
N ARG A 69 13.09 10.34 -3.45
CA ARG A 69 11.72 9.93 -3.79
C ARG A 69 11.68 9.19 -5.12
N LEU A 70 10.75 8.26 -5.27
CA LEU A 70 10.52 7.54 -6.52
C LEU A 70 9.69 8.37 -7.51
N PRO A 71 9.90 8.21 -8.84
CA PRO A 71 9.39 9.15 -9.84
C PRO A 71 7.89 9.02 -10.14
N GLY A 72 7.23 7.92 -9.76
CA GLY A 72 5.87 7.62 -10.20
C GLY A 72 4.85 8.67 -9.78
N TYR A 73 4.83 9.04 -8.51
CA TYR A 73 3.87 10.01 -8.00
C TYR A 73 4.24 11.46 -8.37
N PRO A 74 5.51 11.92 -8.27
CA PRO A 74 5.94 13.21 -8.76
C PRO A 74 5.50 13.51 -10.20
N ILE A 75 5.61 12.53 -11.09
CA ILE A 75 5.18 12.68 -12.49
C ILE A 75 3.67 12.91 -12.58
N VAL A 76 2.87 12.15 -11.82
CA VAL A 76 1.40 12.31 -11.81
C VAL A 76 1.00 13.69 -11.29
N LEU A 77 1.60 14.14 -10.19
CA LEU A 77 1.35 15.48 -9.63
C LEU A 77 1.71 16.57 -10.63
N ALA A 78 2.89 16.49 -11.21
CA ALA A 78 3.38 17.51 -12.14
C ALA A 78 2.53 17.59 -13.42
N ILE A 79 2.12 16.44 -13.96
CA ILE A 79 1.19 16.42 -15.11
C ILE A 79 -0.15 17.04 -14.73
N CYS A 80 -0.72 16.67 -13.58
CA CYS A 80 -1.98 17.23 -13.13
C CYS A 80 -1.87 18.73 -12.89
N HIS A 81 -0.81 19.18 -12.22
CA HIS A 81 -0.54 20.60 -12.04
C HIS A 81 -0.38 21.33 -13.37
N GLN A 82 0.38 20.79 -14.32
CA GLN A 82 0.59 21.41 -15.64
C GLN A 82 -0.71 21.56 -16.42
N LEU A 83 -1.60 20.58 -16.37
CA LEU A 83 -2.88 20.61 -17.10
C LEU A 83 -3.89 21.57 -16.46
N PHE A 84 -3.86 21.75 -15.16
CA PHE A 84 -4.88 22.44 -14.39
C PHE A 84 -4.36 23.64 -13.57
N ALA A 85 -3.10 24.09 -13.80
CA ALA A 85 -2.49 25.22 -13.09
C ALA A 85 -3.29 26.54 -13.20
N ASN A 86 -4.02 26.73 -14.32
CA ASN A 86 -4.83 27.91 -14.56
C ASN A 86 -6.17 27.92 -13.81
N LEU A 87 -6.53 26.85 -13.12
CA LEU A 87 -7.75 26.83 -12.32
C LEU A 87 -7.57 27.70 -11.07
N PRO A 88 -8.56 28.54 -10.74
CA PRO A 88 -8.46 29.42 -9.57
C PRO A 88 -8.45 28.62 -8.26
N HIS A 89 -7.90 29.25 -7.19
CA HIS A 89 -7.95 28.75 -5.80
C HIS A 89 -7.37 27.33 -5.62
N GLY A 90 -6.28 27.01 -6.30
CA GLY A 90 -5.68 25.66 -6.19
C GLY A 90 -6.50 24.53 -6.83
N GLY A 91 -7.33 24.85 -7.81
CA GLY A 91 -8.23 23.90 -8.47
C GLY A 91 -7.54 22.68 -9.10
N TRP A 92 -6.23 22.74 -9.33
CA TRP A 92 -5.44 21.59 -9.76
C TRP A 92 -5.42 20.45 -8.73
N LEU A 93 -5.46 20.78 -7.41
CA LEU A 93 -5.58 19.76 -6.35
C LEU A 93 -6.94 19.08 -6.42
N VAL A 94 -8.01 19.83 -6.64
CA VAL A 94 -9.36 19.24 -6.81
C VAL A 94 -9.37 18.32 -8.04
N ALA A 95 -8.74 18.73 -9.15
CA ALA A 95 -8.62 17.88 -10.33
C ALA A 95 -7.81 16.60 -10.06
N LEU A 96 -6.73 16.69 -9.28
CA LEU A 96 -5.96 15.54 -8.81
C LEU A 96 -6.83 14.60 -7.97
N TYR A 97 -7.55 15.12 -6.98
CA TYR A 97 -8.41 14.32 -6.10
C TYR A 97 -9.56 13.64 -6.86
N LEU A 98 -10.14 14.33 -7.85
CA LEU A 98 -11.13 13.73 -8.75
C LEU A 98 -10.50 12.59 -9.57
N PHE A 99 -9.31 12.79 -10.13
CA PHE A 99 -8.57 11.74 -10.83
C PHE A 99 -8.30 10.55 -9.90
N GLN A 100 -7.77 10.77 -8.72
CA GLN A 100 -7.51 9.73 -7.73
C GLN A 100 -8.80 9.00 -7.31
N SER A 101 -9.92 9.73 -7.16
CA SER A 101 -11.22 9.14 -6.88
C SER A 101 -11.69 8.18 -7.98
N LEU A 102 -11.49 8.54 -9.25
CA LEU A 102 -11.79 7.65 -10.37
C LEU A 102 -10.87 6.42 -10.40
N VAL A 103 -9.61 6.60 -10.05
CA VAL A 103 -8.63 5.50 -9.93
C VAL A 103 -9.03 4.54 -8.80
N ASP A 104 -9.41 5.05 -7.63
CA ASP A 104 -9.82 4.21 -6.49
C ASP A 104 -11.14 3.47 -6.78
N ILE A 105 -12.13 4.14 -7.40
CA ILE A 105 -13.35 3.48 -7.91
C ILE A 105 -12.97 2.38 -8.92
N GLY A 106 -12.05 2.66 -9.83
CA GLY A 106 -11.53 1.67 -10.78
C GLY A 106 -10.92 0.47 -10.06
N GLY A 107 -10.14 0.70 -9.02
CA GLY A 107 -9.60 -0.33 -8.13
C GLY A 107 -10.69 -1.21 -7.51
N GLY A 108 -11.73 -0.58 -6.97
CA GLY A 108 -12.89 -1.28 -6.40
C GLY A 108 -13.65 -2.13 -7.44
N LEU A 109 -13.80 -1.63 -8.67
CA LEU A 109 -14.37 -2.38 -9.78
C LEU A 109 -13.51 -3.60 -10.16
N LEU A 110 -12.18 -3.48 -10.14
CA LEU A 110 -11.27 -4.60 -10.38
C LEU A 110 -11.38 -5.68 -9.29
N LEU A 111 -11.50 -5.28 -8.02
CA LEU A 111 -11.70 -6.22 -6.91
C LEU A 111 -13.06 -6.94 -7.00
N ALA A 112 -14.12 -6.21 -7.35
CA ALA A 112 -15.44 -6.78 -7.60
C ALA A 112 -15.39 -7.80 -8.73
N ALA A 113 -14.70 -7.45 -9.82
CA ALA A 113 -14.48 -8.32 -10.95
C ALA A 113 -13.73 -9.60 -10.60
N PHE A 114 -12.68 -9.46 -9.81
CA PHE A 114 -11.94 -10.59 -9.27
C PHE A 114 -12.83 -11.49 -8.40
N ALA A 115 -13.55 -10.92 -7.45
CA ALA A 115 -14.42 -11.68 -6.54
C ALA A 115 -15.57 -12.37 -7.29
N TYR A 116 -16.17 -11.70 -8.27
CA TYR A 116 -17.18 -12.29 -9.16
C TYR A 116 -16.64 -13.50 -9.92
N ARG A 117 -15.44 -13.36 -10.49
CA ARG A 117 -14.81 -14.40 -11.31
C ARG A 117 -14.31 -15.58 -10.50
N CYS A 118 -13.69 -15.32 -9.34
CA CYS A 118 -12.91 -16.31 -8.59
C CYS A 118 -13.65 -16.90 -7.38
N ILE A 119 -14.72 -16.23 -6.92
CA ILE A 119 -15.48 -16.64 -5.73
C ILE A 119 -16.94 -16.91 -6.10
N SER A 120 -17.73 -15.87 -6.30
CA SER A 120 -19.15 -15.97 -6.71
C SER A 120 -19.71 -14.61 -7.16
N PRO A 121 -20.84 -14.58 -7.90
CA PRO A 121 -21.53 -13.33 -8.24
C PRO A 121 -21.89 -12.48 -7.01
N ARG A 122 -22.33 -13.13 -5.93
CA ARG A 122 -22.64 -12.47 -4.66
C ARG A 122 -21.39 -11.87 -4.01
N ALA A 123 -20.26 -12.58 -4.05
CA ALA A 123 -18.99 -12.04 -3.56
C ALA A 123 -18.54 -10.81 -4.36
N GLY A 124 -18.77 -10.80 -5.67
CA GLY A 124 -18.50 -9.63 -6.52
C GLY A 124 -19.31 -8.41 -6.11
N GLU A 125 -20.61 -8.55 -5.82
CA GLU A 125 -21.45 -7.45 -5.35
C GLU A 125 -21.03 -6.95 -3.97
N ILE A 126 -20.71 -7.86 -3.05
CA ILE A 126 -20.24 -7.51 -1.70
C ILE A 126 -18.87 -6.81 -1.78
N ALA A 127 -17.94 -7.31 -2.61
CA ALA A 127 -16.65 -6.67 -2.80
C ALA A 127 -16.78 -5.24 -3.34
N LEU A 128 -17.71 -5.03 -4.30
CA LEU A 128 -18.01 -3.70 -4.81
C LEU A 128 -18.55 -2.78 -3.70
N ALA A 129 -19.56 -3.24 -2.96
CA ALA A 129 -20.14 -2.45 -1.88
C ALA A 129 -19.08 -2.09 -0.83
N LEU A 130 -18.28 -3.06 -0.38
CA LEU A 130 -17.20 -2.83 0.59
C LEU A 130 -16.14 -1.86 0.06
N ALA A 131 -15.73 -1.97 -1.21
CA ALA A 131 -14.75 -1.07 -1.82
C ALA A 131 -15.32 0.36 -1.97
N MET A 132 -16.56 0.50 -2.44
CA MET A 132 -17.18 1.81 -2.65
C MET A 132 -17.44 2.55 -1.35
N LEU A 133 -17.84 1.84 -0.30
CA LEU A 133 -18.16 2.41 1.01
C LEU A 133 -16.97 2.40 2.00
N CYS A 134 -15.78 1.98 1.59
CA CYS A 134 -14.59 2.03 2.43
C CYS A 134 -14.17 3.49 2.67
N PRO A 135 -14.29 4.03 3.89
CA PRO A 135 -13.90 5.41 4.14
C PRO A 135 -12.38 5.60 4.05
N PHE A 136 -11.60 4.57 4.37
CA PHE A 136 -10.15 4.61 4.40
C PHE A 136 -9.54 4.79 3.01
N THR A 137 -9.99 4.02 2.00
CA THR A 137 -9.50 4.21 0.63
C THR A 137 -10.08 5.48 -0.01
N ALA A 138 -11.30 5.88 0.38
CA ALA A 138 -11.92 7.11 -0.08
C ALA A 138 -11.17 8.36 0.41
N ILE A 139 -10.68 8.32 1.62
CA ILE A 139 -9.88 9.37 2.24
C ILE A 139 -8.54 9.56 1.51
N GLU A 140 -7.85 8.46 1.19
CA GLU A 140 -6.60 8.47 0.43
C GLU A 140 -6.78 9.02 -1.00
N ALA A 141 -7.98 8.87 -1.57
CA ALA A 141 -8.30 9.48 -2.85
C ALA A 141 -8.41 11.01 -2.79
N GLY A 142 -8.70 11.57 -1.60
CA GLY A 142 -8.73 13.01 -1.31
C GLY A 142 -7.43 13.56 -0.72
N THR A 143 -6.34 12.80 -0.73
CA THR A 143 -5.03 13.19 -0.19
C THR A 143 -3.99 13.17 -1.30
N ALA A 144 -3.13 14.20 -1.38
CA ALA A 144 -2.12 14.30 -2.45
C ALA A 144 -0.88 13.45 -2.12
N MET A 145 -1.08 12.14 -1.92
CA MET A 145 -0.08 11.16 -1.49
C MET A 145 -0.10 9.90 -2.36
N THR A 146 0.91 9.05 -2.19
CA THR A 146 1.14 7.85 -3.02
C THR A 146 0.15 6.71 -2.77
N GLU A 147 -0.60 6.75 -1.68
CA GLU A 147 -1.40 5.65 -1.14
C GLU A 147 -2.51 5.23 -2.09
N CYS A 148 -3.29 6.16 -2.62
CA CYS A 148 -4.39 5.88 -3.55
C CYS A 148 -3.92 5.06 -4.77
N LEU A 149 -2.88 5.53 -5.45
CA LEU A 149 -2.32 4.84 -6.63
C LEU A 149 -1.67 3.50 -6.26
N SER A 150 -1.07 3.39 -5.06
CA SER A 150 -0.49 2.13 -4.57
C SER A 150 -1.58 1.09 -4.27
N ILE A 151 -2.71 1.50 -3.68
CA ILE A 151 -3.88 0.64 -3.45
C ILE A 151 -4.46 0.15 -4.78
N PHE A 152 -4.56 1.05 -5.76
CA PHE A 152 -4.97 0.68 -7.12
C PHE A 152 -4.02 -0.34 -7.77
N ALA A 153 -2.71 -0.15 -7.62
CA ALA A 153 -1.72 -1.10 -8.16
C ALA A 153 -1.89 -2.50 -7.55
N VAL A 154 -2.13 -2.60 -6.23
CA VAL A 154 -2.42 -3.89 -5.57
C VAL A 154 -3.73 -4.48 -6.11
N SER A 155 -4.78 -3.67 -6.27
CA SER A 155 -6.08 -4.11 -6.80
C SER A 155 -5.95 -4.65 -8.22
N LEU A 156 -5.17 -3.96 -9.08
CA LEU A 156 -4.87 -4.40 -10.45
C LEU A 156 -4.06 -5.70 -10.46
N GLY A 157 -3.09 -5.84 -9.55
CA GLY A 157 -2.29 -7.07 -9.38
C GLY A 157 -3.16 -8.26 -9.00
N ILE A 158 -4.07 -8.10 -8.04
CA ILE A 158 -5.04 -9.13 -7.63
C ILE A 158 -5.94 -9.54 -8.81
N TYR A 159 -6.51 -8.55 -9.51
CA TYR A 159 -7.34 -8.81 -10.68
C TYR A 159 -6.59 -9.55 -11.79
N ALA A 160 -5.38 -9.12 -12.11
CA ALA A 160 -4.54 -9.74 -13.12
C ALA A 160 -4.18 -11.19 -12.77
N MET A 161 -3.84 -11.45 -11.49
CA MET A 161 -3.63 -12.82 -11.01
C MET A 161 -4.89 -13.68 -11.14
N GLY A 162 -6.06 -13.15 -10.79
CA GLY A 162 -7.32 -13.85 -10.98
C GLY A 162 -7.52 -14.30 -12.44
N ARG A 163 -7.20 -13.44 -13.41
CA ARG A 163 -7.23 -13.78 -14.84
C ARG A 163 -6.27 -14.90 -15.22
N ILE A 164 -5.04 -14.84 -14.74
CA ILE A 164 -4.00 -15.82 -15.04
C ILE A 164 -4.33 -17.19 -14.43
N LEU A 165 -4.83 -17.19 -13.18
CA LEU A 165 -5.08 -18.41 -12.42
C LEU A 165 -6.43 -19.08 -12.75
N THR A 166 -7.36 -18.35 -13.42
CA THR A 166 -8.63 -18.91 -13.96
C THR A 166 -8.74 -18.60 -15.45
N PRO A 167 -7.93 -19.23 -16.31
CA PRO A 167 -7.98 -18.97 -17.75
C PRO A 167 -9.34 -19.36 -18.31
N GLU A 168 -9.76 -18.70 -19.38
CA GLU A 168 -10.94 -19.07 -20.15
C GLU A 168 -10.72 -20.41 -20.88
N ALA A 169 -11.79 -21.14 -21.10
CA ALA A 169 -11.73 -22.44 -21.78
C ALA A 169 -11.05 -22.31 -23.15
N GLY A 170 -9.99 -23.09 -23.39
CA GLY A 170 -9.23 -23.06 -24.64
C GLY A 170 -8.08 -22.06 -24.70
N ALA A 171 -7.91 -21.16 -23.72
CA ALA A 171 -6.78 -20.26 -23.66
C ALA A 171 -5.54 -20.93 -23.03
N SER A 172 -4.50 -21.12 -23.81
CA SER A 172 -3.24 -21.74 -23.33
C SER A 172 -2.45 -20.84 -22.39
N ARG A 173 -2.62 -19.51 -22.49
CA ARG A 173 -1.95 -18.49 -21.67
C ARG A 173 -2.72 -17.16 -21.72
N ASP A 174 -2.97 -16.54 -20.58
CA ASP A 174 -3.46 -15.16 -20.55
C ASP A 174 -2.29 -14.16 -20.53
N THR A 175 -1.73 -13.87 -21.73
CA THR A 175 -0.64 -12.89 -21.88
C THR A 175 -1.05 -11.50 -21.43
N ARG A 176 -2.31 -11.12 -21.62
CA ARG A 176 -2.83 -9.82 -21.13
C ARG A 176 -2.81 -9.76 -19.61
N GLY A 177 -3.20 -10.84 -18.95
CA GLY A 177 -3.10 -10.95 -17.48
C GLY A 177 -1.66 -10.81 -17.00
N LEU A 178 -0.68 -11.44 -17.69
CA LEU A 178 0.74 -11.31 -17.34
C LEU A 178 1.25 -9.88 -17.49
N ILE A 179 0.90 -9.21 -18.58
CA ILE A 179 1.27 -7.80 -18.80
C ILE A 179 0.64 -6.92 -17.73
N LEU A 180 -0.65 -7.08 -17.42
CA LEU A 180 -1.33 -6.30 -16.39
C LEU A 180 -0.73 -6.53 -15.01
N ALA A 181 -0.36 -7.77 -14.66
CA ALA A 181 0.32 -8.07 -13.39
C ALA A 181 1.70 -7.38 -13.32
N GLY A 182 2.47 -7.42 -14.42
CA GLY A 182 3.75 -6.75 -14.53
C GLY A 182 3.62 -5.22 -14.40
N LEU A 183 2.65 -4.62 -15.11
CA LEU A 183 2.36 -3.19 -15.01
C LEU A 183 1.93 -2.78 -13.60
N ALA A 184 1.11 -3.59 -12.93
CA ALA A 184 0.69 -3.35 -11.55
C ALA A 184 1.90 -3.32 -10.59
N ALA A 185 2.79 -4.31 -10.70
CA ALA A 185 4.00 -4.37 -9.87
C ALA A 185 5.00 -3.25 -10.22
N GLY A 186 5.18 -2.94 -11.49
CA GLY A 186 6.02 -1.82 -11.95
C GLY A 186 5.51 -0.47 -11.43
N LEU A 187 4.19 -0.23 -11.54
CA LEU A 187 3.55 0.96 -10.99
C LEU A 187 3.77 1.03 -9.46
N ALA A 188 3.51 -0.05 -8.73
CA ALA A 188 3.72 -0.08 -7.29
C ALA A 188 5.16 0.27 -6.89
N MET A 189 6.16 -0.28 -7.59
CA MET A 189 7.58 -0.01 -7.33
C MET A 189 8.01 1.41 -7.70
N THR A 190 7.38 2.05 -8.69
CA THR A 190 7.69 3.45 -9.04
C THR A 190 7.04 4.46 -8.10
N LEU A 191 6.00 4.05 -7.37
CA LEU A 191 5.31 4.89 -6.38
C LEU A 191 5.99 4.82 -5.02
N ARG A 192 6.32 3.61 -4.55
CA ARG A 192 6.83 3.36 -3.18
C ARG A 192 7.86 2.23 -3.18
N PRO A 193 8.91 2.30 -2.34
CA PRO A 193 9.89 1.21 -2.21
C PRO A 193 9.24 -0.12 -1.82
N ASP A 194 8.23 -0.09 -0.97
CA ASP A 194 7.47 -1.25 -0.51
C ASP A 194 6.58 -1.89 -1.59
N GLY A 195 6.43 -1.23 -2.75
CA GLY A 195 5.84 -1.82 -3.96
C GLY A 195 6.58 -3.06 -4.46
N ALA A 196 7.86 -3.21 -4.12
CA ALA A 196 8.65 -4.42 -4.39
C ALA A 196 8.04 -5.68 -3.73
N LEU A 197 7.29 -5.54 -2.64
CA LEU A 197 6.62 -6.65 -1.99
C LEU A 197 5.50 -7.24 -2.86
N LEU A 198 4.78 -6.38 -3.61
CA LEU A 198 3.80 -6.83 -4.59
C LEU A 198 4.49 -7.60 -5.72
N PHE A 199 5.61 -7.07 -6.23
CA PHE A 199 6.41 -7.75 -7.24
C PHE A 199 6.84 -9.15 -6.79
N ILE A 200 7.39 -9.29 -5.58
CA ILE A 200 7.85 -10.58 -5.04
C ILE A 200 6.68 -11.54 -4.84
N ALA A 201 5.58 -11.08 -4.24
CA ALA A 201 4.41 -11.92 -3.97
C ALA A 201 3.78 -12.49 -5.26
N LEU A 202 3.63 -11.64 -6.29
CA LEU A 202 3.06 -12.06 -7.57
C LEU A 202 4.04 -12.95 -8.36
N ALA A 203 5.34 -12.66 -8.36
CA ALA A 203 6.36 -13.49 -9.01
C ALA A 203 6.40 -14.90 -8.40
N ALA A 204 6.53 -14.99 -7.08
CA ALA A 204 6.53 -16.24 -6.36
C ALA A 204 5.19 -17.00 -6.56
N GLY A 205 4.08 -16.26 -6.46
CA GLY A 205 2.75 -16.77 -6.69
C GLY A 205 2.59 -17.43 -8.04
N LEU A 206 2.99 -16.73 -9.08
CA LEU A 206 2.94 -17.22 -10.46
C LEU A 206 3.84 -18.42 -10.69
N PHE A 207 5.09 -18.35 -10.23
CA PHE A 207 6.08 -19.41 -10.38
C PHE A 207 5.60 -20.72 -9.73
N PHE A 208 5.24 -20.70 -8.46
CA PHE A 208 4.84 -21.90 -7.74
C PHE A 208 3.49 -22.44 -8.20
N TYR A 209 2.57 -21.60 -8.64
CA TYR A 209 1.29 -22.06 -9.19
C TYR A 209 1.51 -22.87 -10.47
N ILE A 210 2.28 -22.33 -11.43
CA ILE A 210 2.56 -23.02 -12.70
C ILE A 210 3.38 -24.29 -12.45
N LEU A 211 4.36 -24.22 -11.56
CA LEU A 211 5.18 -25.38 -11.19
C LEU A 211 4.29 -26.54 -10.70
N ARG A 212 3.36 -26.26 -9.79
CA ARG A 212 2.42 -27.25 -9.26
C ARG A 212 1.49 -27.83 -10.33
N GLN A 213 0.94 -26.97 -11.19
CA GLN A 213 0.03 -27.41 -12.25
C GLN A 213 0.71 -28.31 -13.30
N GLN A 214 1.97 -28.05 -13.60
CA GLN A 214 2.71 -28.71 -14.67
C GLN A 214 3.57 -29.88 -14.18
N ALA A 215 3.75 -30.05 -12.87
CA ALA A 215 4.62 -31.08 -12.27
C ALA A 215 4.30 -32.49 -12.74
N ALA A 216 3.02 -32.81 -12.94
CA ALA A 216 2.57 -34.13 -13.47
C ALA A 216 3.02 -34.40 -14.92
N GLN A 217 3.34 -33.35 -15.70
CA GLN A 217 3.83 -33.48 -17.09
C GLN A 217 5.38 -33.65 -17.16
N GLY A 218 6.04 -33.62 -16.02
CA GLY A 218 7.49 -33.72 -15.86
C GLY A 218 8.12 -32.46 -15.27
N MET A 219 8.95 -32.64 -14.24
CA MET A 219 9.53 -31.54 -13.45
C MET A 219 10.36 -30.57 -14.29
N ARG A 220 11.16 -31.06 -15.25
CA ARG A 220 11.97 -30.17 -16.13
C ARG A 220 11.09 -29.24 -16.97
N LEU A 221 10.00 -29.76 -17.53
CA LEU A 221 9.04 -28.97 -18.31
C LEU A 221 8.30 -27.96 -17.43
N ALA A 222 7.89 -28.38 -16.23
CA ALA A 222 7.22 -27.53 -15.26
C ALA A 222 8.11 -26.33 -14.85
N VAL A 223 9.37 -26.57 -14.49
CA VAL A 223 10.34 -25.54 -14.15
C VAL A 223 10.57 -24.59 -15.33
N ARG A 224 10.80 -25.11 -16.53
CA ARG A 224 11.02 -24.29 -17.74
C ARG A 224 9.83 -23.36 -18.02
N ARG A 225 8.59 -23.90 -17.95
CA ARG A 225 7.37 -23.12 -18.19
C ARG A 225 7.16 -22.07 -17.09
N SER A 226 7.40 -22.43 -15.82
CA SER A 226 7.31 -21.49 -14.70
C SER A 226 8.30 -20.33 -14.87
N LEU A 227 9.57 -20.63 -15.16
CA LEU A 227 10.60 -19.63 -15.42
C LEU A 227 10.22 -18.73 -16.59
N THR A 228 9.87 -19.29 -17.76
CA THR A 228 9.53 -18.48 -18.95
C THR A 228 8.34 -17.56 -18.69
N THR A 229 7.31 -18.04 -17.98
CA THR A 229 6.10 -17.23 -17.74
C THR A 229 6.40 -16.13 -16.70
N THR A 230 7.11 -16.49 -15.63
CA THR A 230 7.52 -15.51 -14.59
C THR A 230 8.50 -14.47 -15.15
N SER A 231 9.40 -14.86 -16.07
CA SER A 231 10.32 -13.91 -16.73
C SER A 231 9.59 -12.86 -17.55
N ILE A 232 8.51 -13.22 -18.26
CA ILE A 232 7.70 -12.22 -19.00
C ILE A 232 7.12 -11.19 -18.02
N TYR A 233 6.54 -11.65 -16.92
CA TYR A 233 6.06 -10.79 -15.86
C TYR A 233 7.17 -9.89 -15.29
N CYS A 234 8.34 -10.46 -14.96
CA CYS A 234 9.47 -9.74 -14.39
C CYS A 234 9.99 -8.65 -15.36
N VAL A 235 10.11 -8.95 -16.65
CA VAL A 235 10.56 -7.96 -17.65
C VAL A 235 9.62 -6.76 -17.69
N VAL A 236 8.29 -6.99 -17.72
CA VAL A 236 7.33 -5.89 -17.72
C VAL A 236 7.38 -5.10 -16.41
N ALA A 237 7.46 -5.78 -15.27
CA ALA A 237 7.47 -5.13 -13.96
C ALA A 237 8.76 -4.32 -13.71
N LEU A 238 9.91 -4.83 -14.14
CA LEU A 238 11.20 -4.20 -13.88
C LEU A 238 11.59 -3.14 -14.92
N ALA A 239 10.89 -3.07 -16.06
CA ALA A 239 11.23 -2.11 -17.11
C ALA A 239 11.27 -0.64 -16.61
N PRO A 240 10.28 -0.10 -15.91
CA PRO A 240 10.32 1.28 -15.40
C PRO A 240 11.43 1.45 -14.34
N ILE A 241 11.66 0.45 -13.50
CA ILE A 241 12.70 0.47 -12.47
C ILE A 241 14.09 0.42 -13.09
N ALA A 242 14.27 -0.31 -14.18
CA ALA A 242 15.56 -0.33 -14.91
C ALA A 242 15.90 1.06 -15.47
N VAL A 243 14.94 1.78 -16.02
CA VAL A 243 15.12 3.17 -16.49
C VAL A 243 15.51 4.08 -15.31
N TRP A 244 14.81 3.99 -14.19
CA TRP A 244 15.13 4.74 -12.99
C TRP A 244 16.52 4.42 -12.43
N THR A 245 16.87 3.14 -12.36
CA THR A 245 18.19 2.70 -11.89
C THR A 245 19.30 3.18 -12.81
N ALA A 246 19.10 3.11 -14.13
CA ALA A 246 20.07 3.62 -15.11
C ALA A 246 20.29 5.12 -14.96
N ARG A 247 19.21 5.90 -14.74
CA ARG A 247 19.32 7.35 -14.44
C ARG A 247 20.13 7.57 -13.17
N ASN A 248 19.85 6.85 -12.10
CA ASN A 248 20.58 7.01 -10.84
C ASN A 248 22.07 6.64 -10.97
N TRP A 249 22.35 5.58 -11.74
CA TRP A 249 23.74 5.21 -12.06
C TRP A 249 24.48 6.31 -12.84
N VAL A 250 23.84 6.90 -13.85
CA VAL A 250 24.46 7.96 -14.67
C VAL A 250 24.66 9.24 -13.86
N THR A 251 23.69 9.58 -12.98
CA THR A 251 23.72 10.86 -12.25
C THR A 251 24.57 10.81 -10.99
N PHE A 252 24.47 9.72 -10.21
CA PHE A 252 25.09 9.61 -8.88
C PHE A 252 26.18 8.54 -8.79
N HIS A 253 26.38 7.73 -9.85
CA HIS A 253 27.27 6.56 -9.85
C HIS A 253 26.93 5.53 -8.77
N VAL A 254 25.65 5.44 -8.36
CA VAL A 254 25.15 4.49 -7.38
C VAL A 254 24.11 3.55 -7.98
N PHE A 255 24.14 2.27 -7.58
CA PHE A 255 23.09 1.32 -7.91
C PHE A 255 21.95 1.43 -6.91
N GLN A 256 20.97 2.28 -7.20
CA GLN A 256 19.81 2.55 -6.34
C GLN A 256 18.51 2.35 -7.12
N PRO A 257 17.94 1.13 -7.14
CA PRO A 257 16.70 0.83 -7.89
C PRO A 257 15.43 1.36 -7.21
N LEU A 258 15.44 1.49 -5.89
CA LEU A 258 14.34 2.00 -5.08
C LEU A 258 14.84 3.20 -4.26
N ALA A 259 13.91 3.93 -3.63
CA ALA A 259 14.30 5.00 -2.72
C ALA A 259 15.10 4.45 -1.53
N PRO A 260 16.06 5.21 -0.99
CA PRO A 260 16.83 4.80 0.17
C PRO A 260 15.93 4.66 1.40
N ARG A 261 16.34 3.84 2.36
CA ARG A 261 15.57 3.61 3.60
C ARG A 261 15.39 4.89 4.41
N TYR A 262 16.48 5.62 4.58
CA TYR A 262 16.48 6.93 5.19
C TYR A 262 16.53 7.96 4.08
N LEU A 263 15.56 8.86 4.08
CA LEU A 263 15.44 9.88 3.04
C LEU A 263 16.70 10.73 3.00
N GLY A 264 17.29 10.85 1.81
CA GLY A 264 18.50 11.61 1.56
C GLY A 264 19.16 11.20 0.24
N ASP A 265 19.90 12.12 -0.33
CA ASP A 265 20.68 11.88 -1.53
C ASP A 265 22.07 11.28 -1.19
N PRO A 266 22.80 10.73 -2.17
CA PRO A 266 24.14 10.22 -1.93
C PRO A 266 25.08 11.29 -1.39
N GLY A 267 25.61 11.06 -0.19
CA GLY A 267 26.43 12.02 0.55
C GLY A 267 25.72 12.67 1.73
N ASP A 268 24.39 12.63 1.77
CA ASP A 268 23.62 13.10 2.91
C ASP A 268 23.81 12.18 4.11
N ARG A 269 23.80 12.81 5.26
CA ARG A 269 23.95 12.09 6.52
C ARG A 269 22.58 11.73 7.08
N ALA A 270 22.32 10.45 7.26
CA ALA A 270 21.13 9.96 7.94
C ALA A 270 21.37 9.82 9.46
N ASN A 271 20.38 10.17 10.28
CA ASN A 271 20.40 10.08 11.74
C ASN A 271 20.11 8.64 12.21
N VAL A 272 20.94 7.70 11.77
CA VAL A 272 20.70 6.26 11.97
C VAL A 272 20.72 5.86 13.43
N GLY A 273 21.56 6.49 14.25
CA GLY A 273 21.67 6.24 15.70
C GLY A 273 20.40 6.62 16.44
N VAL A 274 19.88 7.81 16.17
CA VAL A 274 18.61 8.30 16.77
C VAL A 274 17.45 7.41 16.35
N TYR A 275 17.31 7.11 15.07
CA TYR A 275 16.23 6.25 14.57
C TYR A 275 16.33 4.83 15.15
N ARG A 276 17.53 4.30 15.29
CA ARG A 276 17.76 3.01 15.93
C ARG A 276 17.37 3.03 17.41
N TRP A 277 17.66 4.12 18.12
CA TRP A 277 17.25 4.31 19.50
C TRP A 277 15.71 4.36 19.63
N ILE A 278 15.03 5.17 18.82
CA ILE A 278 13.55 5.22 18.77
C ILE A 278 12.99 3.81 18.57
N ARG A 279 13.55 3.03 17.64
CA ARG A 279 13.10 1.66 17.35
C ARG A 279 13.26 0.69 18.54
N THR A 280 14.07 1.01 19.55
CA THR A 280 14.20 0.16 20.75
C THR A 280 13.02 0.24 21.71
N TRP A 281 12.10 1.20 21.54
CA TRP A 281 10.99 1.44 22.45
C TRP A 281 9.69 1.91 21.80
N ALA A 282 9.73 2.61 20.66
CA ALA A 282 8.53 3.13 19.99
C ALA A 282 7.62 1.99 19.52
N ILE A 283 6.32 2.13 19.73
CA ILE A 283 5.27 1.18 19.36
C ILE A 283 4.14 1.91 18.66
N GLU A 284 3.53 2.88 19.33
CA GLU A 284 2.31 3.55 18.92
C GLU A 284 2.59 4.75 18.00
N TYR A 285 1.57 5.13 17.24
CA TYR A 285 1.58 6.34 16.42
C TYR A 285 1.90 7.62 17.21
N VAL A 286 1.49 7.69 18.50
CA VAL A 286 1.85 8.81 19.40
C VAL A 286 3.37 9.02 19.44
N SER A 287 4.14 7.93 19.57
CA SER A 287 5.60 8.01 19.57
C SER A 287 6.18 8.47 18.23
N THR A 288 5.48 8.20 17.13
CA THR A 288 5.83 8.72 15.81
C THR A 288 5.58 10.23 15.73
N ALA A 289 4.41 10.69 16.12
CA ALA A 289 4.02 12.09 16.04
C ALA A 289 4.86 12.98 16.96
N ASN A 290 5.05 12.58 18.22
CA ASN A 290 5.66 13.42 19.23
C ASN A 290 7.20 13.29 19.29
N VAL A 291 7.78 12.21 18.75
CA VAL A 291 9.23 12.00 18.83
C VAL A 291 9.87 11.82 17.46
N PHE A 292 9.40 10.86 16.66
CA PHE A 292 10.06 10.55 15.39
C PHE A 292 10.01 11.72 14.39
N TRP A 293 8.84 12.35 14.23
CA TRP A 293 8.67 13.50 13.32
C TRP A 293 9.31 14.79 13.85
N GLN A 294 9.61 14.87 15.16
CA GLN A 294 10.30 16.02 15.71
C GLN A 294 11.81 16.03 15.43
N VAL A 295 12.38 14.87 15.03
CA VAL A 295 13.84 14.76 14.79
C VAL A 295 14.25 15.66 13.61
N GLY A 296 14.99 16.73 13.91
CA GLY A 296 15.45 17.70 12.93
C GLY A 296 14.43 18.80 12.58
N VAL A 297 13.25 18.79 13.21
CA VAL A 297 12.14 19.73 12.94
C VAL A 297 11.83 20.59 14.16
N GLY A 298 11.75 19.99 15.34
CA GLY A 298 11.37 20.65 16.57
C GLY A 298 11.93 19.98 17.82
N PRO A 299 11.69 20.57 19.00
CA PRO A 299 12.12 19.99 20.27
C PRO A 299 11.32 18.72 20.60
N ILE A 300 11.95 17.76 21.25
CA ILE A 300 11.33 16.55 21.78
C ILE A 300 11.10 16.74 23.28
N ASP A 301 9.82 16.70 23.71
CA ASP A 301 9.49 16.79 25.13
C ASP A 301 9.86 15.47 25.82
N PRO A 302 10.70 15.48 26.86
CA PRO A 302 10.99 14.29 27.65
C PRO A 302 9.77 13.63 28.29
N GLU A 303 8.67 14.37 28.52
CA GLU A 303 7.41 13.83 29.06
C GLU A 303 6.65 12.97 28.06
N ASP A 304 6.90 13.13 26.76
CA ASP A 304 6.33 12.31 25.71
C ASP A 304 6.97 10.91 25.63
N LEU A 305 8.10 10.70 26.31
CA LEU A 305 8.75 9.41 26.33
C LEU A 305 8.07 8.45 27.33
N PRO A 306 7.56 7.31 26.85
CA PRO A 306 6.95 6.33 27.73
C PRO A 306 8.01 5.67 28.63
N GLY A 307 7.58 5.16 29.80
CA GLY A 307 8.48 4.51 30.74
C GLY A 307 9.33 3.38 30.15
N ARG A 308 8.82 2.69 29.09
CA ARG A 308 9.58 1.66 28.35
C ARG A 308 10.74 2.22 27.49
N ALA A 309 10.86 3.55 27.35
CA ALA A 309 12.01 4.17 26.70
C ALA A 309 13.29 4.06 27.52
N PHE A 310 13.20 3.65 28.78
CA PHE A 310 14.30 3.55 29.75
C PHE A 310 14.33 2.14 30.34
N ASP A 311 15.52 1.57 30.49
CA ASP A 311 15.73 0.26 31.12
C ASP A 311 16.26 0.39 32.56
N SER A 312 16.80 1.56 32.92
CA SER A 312 17.29 1.88 34.28
C SER A 312 17.20 3.40 34.55
N PRO A 313 17.31 3.84 35.84
CA PRO A 313 17.41 5.26 36.16
C PRO A 313 18.62 5.95 35.50
N ASP A 314 19.77 5.28 35.50
CA ASP A 314 21.00 5.82 34.87
C ASP A 314 20.82 6.01 33.35
N GLN A 315 20.15 5.05 32.69
CA GLN A 315 19.85 5.16 31.26
C GLN A 315 18.84 6.28 30.98
N ARG A 316 17.90 6.51 31.93
CA ARG A 316 16.98 7.66 31.82
C ARG A 316 17.75 8.97 31.89
N GLU A 317 18.67 9.13 32.84
CA GLU A 317 19.50 10.33 32.96
C GLU A 317 20.35 10.57 31.70
N GLN A 318 20.99 9.54 31.16
CA GLN A 318 21.73 9.62 29.91
C GLN A 318 20.84 10.04 28.74
N THR A 319 19.66 9.45 28.61
CA THR A 319 18.72 9.80 27.54
C THR A 319 18.29 11.26 27.63
N LEU A 320 17.96 11.73 28.85
CA LEU A 320 17.54 13.11 29.07
C LEU A 320 18.67 14.11 28.76
N ALA A 321 19.91 13.78 29.08
CA ALA A 321 21.06 14.59 28.72
C ALA A 321 21.28 14.68 27.18
N LEU A 322 21.07 13.56 26.45
CA LEU A 322 21.13 13.57 24.99
C LEU A 322 20.01 14.39 24.36
N LEU A 323 18.79 14.32 24.92
CA LEU A 323 17.66 15.11 24.44
C LEU A 323 17.81 16.59 24.76
N ASP A 324 18.37 16.94 25.90
CA ASP A 324 18.68 18.33 26.25
C ASP A 324 19.67 18.94 25.24
N GLU A 325 20.75 18.22 24.92
CA GLU A 325 21.70 18.63 23.88
C GLU A 325 21.04 18.77 22.50
N TYR A 326 20.17 17.80 22.13
CA TYR A 326 19.40 17.87 20.89
C TYR A 326 18.47 19.10 20.86
N ASN A 327 17.71 19.33 21.93
CA ASN A 327 16.73 20.40 22.01
C ASN A 327 17.36 21.82 21.98
N HIS A 328 18.61 21.94 22.36
CA HIS A 328 19.33 23.23 22.22
C HIS A 328 19.65 23.58 20.78
N THR A 329 19.84 22.61 19.90
CA THR A 329 20.29 22.82 18.51
C THR A 329 19.26 22.46 17.46
N ILE A 330 18.23 21.69 17.84
CA ILE A 330 17.24 21.06 16.94
C ILE A 330 17.91 20.34 15.77
N SER A 331 19.13 19.87 15.97
CA SER A 331 19.92 19.18 14.96
C SER A 331 20.67 17.99 15.57
N VAL A 332 20.85 16.95 14.77
CA VAL A 332 21.56 15.75 15.22
C VAL A 332 23.00 15.80 14.69
N SER A 333 23.96 16.17 15.53
CA SER A 333 25.39 16.13 15.19
C SER A 333 25.89 14.69 15.01
N ALA A 334 27.09 14.50 14.39
CA ALA A 334 27.69 13.19 14.22
C ALA A 334 27.93 12.46 15.55
N ASP A 335 28.41 13.22 16.52
CA ASP A 335 28.67 12.71 17.86
C ASP A 335 27.36 12.33 18.58
N LEU A 336 26.39 13.22 18.52
CA LEU A 336 25.07 12.99 19.14
C LEU A 336 24.40 11.72 18.56
N ASP A 337 24.42 11.55 17.23
CA ASP A 337 23.87 10.34 16.57
C ASP A 337 24.63 9.07 17.00
N GLN A 338 25.94 9.13 17.11
CA GLN A 338 26.75 8.02 17.58
C GLN A 338 26.41 7.64 19.02
N ARG A 339 26.20 8.61 19.91
CA ARG A 339 25.84 8.39 21.33
C ARG A 339 24.44 7.77 21.44
N PHE A 340 23.44 8.24 20.69
CA PHE A 340 22.14 7.58 20.57
C PHE A 340 22.27 6.15 20.03
N GLY A 341 23.15 5.95 19.04
CA GLY A 341 23.45 4.64 18.48
C GLY A 341 24.08 3.69 19.50
N ALA A 342 24.95 4.18 20.36
CA ALA A 342 25.56 3.40 21.45
C ALA A 342 24.50 2.99 22.49
N LEU A 343 23.65 3.94 22.91
CA LEU A 343 22.52 3.67 23.78
C LEU A 343 21.57 2.62 23.19
N ALA A 344 21.26 2.73 21.90
CA ALA A 344 20.46 1.73 21.20
C ALA A 344 21.12 0.35 21.20
N ALA A 345 22.44 0.28 20.98
CA ALA A 345 23.18 -0.97 20.96
C ALA A 345 23.17 -1.67 22.33
N GLU A 346 23.35 -0.92 23.41
CA GLU A 346 23.23 -1.42 24.79
C GLU A 346 21.87 -2.05 25.04
N ARG A 347 20.78 -1.33 24.73
CA ARG A 347 19.39 -1.80 24.89
C ARG A 347 19.09 -3.06 24.06
N ILE A 348 19.60 -3.11 22.83
CA ILE A 348 19.43 -4.27 21.95
C ILE A 348 20.19 -5.48 22.50
N HIS A 349 21.42 -5.27 22.99
CA HIS A 349 22.22 -6.34 23.56
C HIS A 349 21.59 -6.90 24.85
N ALA A 350 21.07 -6.02 25.70
CA ALA A 350 20.39 -6.42 26.93
C ALA A 350 19.09 -7.20 26.67
N HIS A 351 18.33 -6.79 25.64
CA HIS A 351 17.00 -7.34 25.37
C HIS A 351 16.75 -7.64 23.89
N PRO A 352 17.49 -8.59 23.25
CA PRO A 352 17.39 -8.85 21.81
C PRO A 352 16.02 -9.36 21.37
N PHE A 353 15.36 -10.20 22.18
CA PHE A 353 14.01 -10.69 21.89
C PHE A 353 13.00 -9.55 21.83
N ARG A 354 13.09 -8.58 22.75
CA ARG A 354 12.25 -7.37 22.76
C ARG A 354 12.40 -6.61 21.45
N TYR A 355 13.63 -6.37 21.01
CA TYR A 355 13.92 -5.57 19.82
C TYR A 355 13.54 -6.25 18.51
N TYR A 356 13.88 -7.54 18.34
CA TYR A 356 13.72 -8.23 17.06
C TYR A 356 12.35 -8.90 16.87
N LEU A 357 11.59 -9.16 17.94
CA LEU A 357 10.32 -9.88 17.84
C LEU A 357 9.17 -9.14 18.53
N TRP A 358 9.33 -8.76 19.80
CA TRP A 358 8.23 -8.23 20.60
C TRP A 358 7.76 -6.85 20.12
N LEU A 359 8.68 -5.87 20.02
CA LEU A 359 8.34 -4.52 19.56
C LEU A 359 7.84 -4.51 18.10
N PRO A 360 8.45 -5.23 17.14
CA PRO A 360 7.88 -5.40 15.81
C PRO A 360 6.45 -5.93 15.81
N ALA A 361 6.15 -6.96 16.61
CA ALA A 361 4.80 -7.50 16.71
C ALA A 361 3.80 -6.47 17.25
N LEU A 362 4.17 -5.70 18.26
CA LEU A 362 3.32 -4.65 18.82
C LEU A 362 3.09 -3.49 17.81
N ARG A 363 4.14 -3.05 17.09
CA ARG A 363 4.00 -2.03 16.03
C ARG A 363 3.05 -2.48 14.91
N ILE A 364 3.21 -3.72 14.45
CA ILE A 364 2.30 -4.29 13.45
C ILE A 364 0.88 -4.28 14.00
N THR A 365 0.68 -4.69 15.25
CA THR A 365 -0.64 -4.69 15.90
C THR A 365 -1.22 -3.29 15.96
N ASP A 366 -0.45 -2.29 16.38
CA ASP A 366 -0.88 -0.90 16.40
C ASP A 366 -1.31 -0.42 15.01
N MET A 367 -0.47 -0.60 13.99
CA MET A 367 -0.76 -0.16 12.61
C MET A 367 -2.02 -0.82 12.00
N PHE A 368 -2.35 -2.06 12.39
CA PHE A 368 -3.52 -2.75 11.83
C PHE A 368 -4.81 -2.55 12.63
N PHE A 369 -4.73 -2.32 13.93
CA PHE A 369 -5.91 -2.32 14.82
C PHE A 369 -6.21 -0.97 15.47
N ARG A 370 -5.28 -0.02 15.43
CA ARG A 370 -5.52 1.33 15.90
C ARG A 370 -6.66 2.01 15.13
N PRO A 371 -7.50 2.84 15.75
CA PRO A 371 -8.30 3.83 15.03
C PRO A 371 -7.38 4.68 14.13
N ARG A 372 -7.78 4.88 12.90
CA ARG A 372 -6.98 5.56 11.88
C ARG A 372 -7.10 7.07 12.03
N THR A 373 -6.68 7.57 13.18
CA THR A 373 -6.80 8.98 13.56
C THR A 373 -5.91 9.89 12.73
N ASP A 374 -4.77 9.39 12.28
CA ASP A 374 -3.86 10.02 11.35
C ASP A 374 -4.51 10.32 10.00
N GLU A 375 -5.24 9.36 9.44
CA GLU A 375 -5.93 9.51 8.15
C GLU A 375 -7.12 10.50 8.23
N PHE A 376 -7.78 10.58 9.39
CA PHE A 376 -8.92 11.49 9.63
C PHE A 376 -8.52 12.83 10.23
N GLU A 377 -7.22 13.10 10.41
CA GLU A 377 -6.68 14.30 11.08
C GLU A 377 -7.35 14.56 12.44
N LEU A 378 -7.56 13.48 13.21
CA LEU A 378 -8.09 13.54 14.55
C LEU A 378 -6.94 13.67 15.55
N GLU A 379 -7.27 14.16 16.75
CA GLU A 379 -6.33 14.28 17.85
C GLU A 379 -5.57 12.97 18.10
N VAL A 380 -4.26 13.08 18.32
CA VAL A 380 -3.38 11.93 18.57
C VAL A 380 -3.84 11.17 19.83
N PHE A 381 -4.28 11.92 20.85
CA PHE A 381 -4.86 11.40 22.08
C PHE A 381 -6.39 11.29 21.98
N TRP A 382 -6.88 10.61 20.95
CA TRP A 382 -8.30 10.50 20.60
C TRP A 382 -9.21 9.94 21.72
N TRP A 383 -8.66 9.36 22.76
CA TRP A 383 -9.40 8.81 23.91
C TRP A 383 -9.71 9.85 24.99
N THR A 384 -9.26 11.10 24.86
CA THR A 384 -9.54 12.19 25.80
C THR A 384 -10.95 12.75 25.58
N TRP A 385 -11.95 12.05 26.14
CA TRP A 385 -13.35 12.39 25.97
C TRP A 385 -13.72 13.81 26.45
N SER A 386 -13.10 14.25 27.57
CA SER A 386 -13.39 15.57 28.16
C SER A 386 -13.08 16.73 27.20
N ASP A 387 -12.07 16.57 26.38
CA ASP A 387 -11.52 17.67 25.58
C ASP A 387 -12.12 17.70 24.17
N HIS A 388 -12.26 16.51 23.54
CA HIS A 388 -12.69 16.36 22.15
C HIS A 388 -13.72 15.24 21.95
N PRO A 389 -14.95 15.30 22.54
CA PRO A 389 -15.90 14.19 22.52
C PRO A 389 -16.32 13.77 21.10
N ALA A 390 -16.47 14.71 20.17
CA ALA A 390 -16.83 14.42 18.79
C ALA A 390 -15.71 13.66 18.05
N GLN A 391 -14.46 14.04 18.25
CA GLN A 391 -13.31 13.35 17.67
C GLN A 391 -13.13 11.94 18.25
N THR A 392 -13.36 11.77 19.57
CA THR A 392 -13.38 10.46 20.21
C THR A 392 -14.44 9.53 19.59
N VAL A 393 -15.68 10.03 19.35
CA VAL A 393 -16.71 9.24 18.65
C VAL A 393 -16.27 8.88 17.23
N CYS A 394 -15.74 9.83 16.47
CA CYS A 394 -15.24 9.57 15.13
C CYS A 394 -14.13 8.50 15.12
N ALA A 395 -13.18 8.60 16.06
CA ALA A 395 -12.10 7.62 16.21
C ALA A 395 -12.62 6.21 16.54
N ILE A 396 -13.60 6.11 17.46
CA ILE A 396 -14.24 4.82 17.79
C ILE A 396 -14.95 4.24 16.56
N LEU A 397 -15.71 5.03 15.81
CA LEU A 397 -16.41 4.56 14.61
C LEU A 397 -15.42 4.13 13.51
N ALA A 398 -14.35 4.90 13.31
CA ALA A 398 -13.27 4.52 12.39
C ALA A 398 -12.57 3.22 12.82
N GLY A 399 -12.26 3.08 14.12
CA GLY A 399 -11.66 1.87 14.68
C GLY A 399 -12.56 0.64 14.52
N LEU A 400 -13.86 0.76 14.78
CA LEU A 400 -14.84 -0.31 14.55
C LEU A 400 -14.94 -0.67 13.07
N GLY A 401 -14.99 0.34 12.19
CA GLY A 401 -14.98 0.13 10.75
C GLY A 401 -13.74 -0.64 10.29
N ASN A 402 -12.55 -0.20 10.72
CA ASN A 402 -11.29 -0.89 10.43
C ASN A 402 -11.30 -2.34 10.94
N LEU A 403 -11.76 -2.56 12.17
CA LEU A 403 -11.84 -3.89 12.78
C LEU A 403 -12.74 -4.84 11.99
N ILE A 404 -13.86 -4.34 11.42
CA ILE A 404 -14.75 -5.15 10.57
C ILE A 404 -13.98 -5.69 9.35
N TYR A 405 -13.21 -4.85 8.64
CA TYR A 405 -12.43 -5.30 7.48
C TYR A 405 -11.37 -6.33 7.87
N VAL A 406 -10.60 -6.05 8.92
CA VAL A 406 -9.50 -6.92 9.37
C VAL A 406 -10.06 -8.24 9.92
N ALA A 407 -11.08 -8.21 10.78
CA ALA A 407 -11.67 -9.41 11.39
C ALA A 407 -12.38 -10.29 10.34
N ALA A 408 -13.14 -9.69 9.42
CA ALA A 408 -13.79 -10.44 8.34
C ALA A 408 -12.76 -11.10 7.42
N ALA A 409 -11.67 -10.40 7.11
CA ALA A 409 -10.57 -10.97 6.33
C ALA A 409 -9.89 -12.12 7.07
N ALA A 410 -9.52 -11.93 8.34
CA ALA A 410 -8.92 -12.96 9.16
C ALA A 410 -9.82 -14.21 9.24
N TRP A 411 -11.12 -14.01 9.45
CA TRP A 411 -12.09 -15.11 9.49
C TRP A 411 -12.18 -15.86 8.15
N ALA A 412 -12.14 -15.14 7.01
CA ALA A 412 -12.12 -15.77 5.69
C ALA A 412 -10.86 -16.62 5.46
N PHE A 413 -9.70 -16.14 5.89
CA PHE A 413 -8.45 -16.91 5.83
C PHE A 413 -8.52 -18.16 6.71
N LEU A 414 -8.98 -18.06 7.95
CA LEU A 414 -9.14 -19.18 8.87
C LEU A 414 -10.12 -20.23 8.33
N ARG A 415 -11.21 -19.79 7.69
CA ARG A 415 -12.21 -20.68 7.05
C ARG A 415 -11.80 -21.14 5.65
N ARG A 416 -10.60 -20.81 5.19
CA ARG A 416 -10.06 -21.18 3.86
C ARG A 416 -10.98 -20.78 2.70
N ARG A 417 -11.65 -19.62 2.82
CA ARG A 417 -12.55 -19.08 1.79
C ARG A 417 -11.84 -18.17 0.79
N VAL A 418 -10.64 -17.70 1.13
CA VAL A 418 -9.84 -16.82 0.27
C VAL A 418 -9.24 -17.62 -0.87
N PRO A 419 -9.43 -17.20 -2.14
CA PRO A 419 -8.75 -17.85 -3.26
C PRO A 419 -7.23 -17.62 -3.17
N TRP A 420 -6.47 -18.68 -3.48
CA TRP A 420 -4.99 -18.66 -3.41
C TRP A 420 -4.43 -17.98 -2.14
N PRO A 421 -4.79 -18.47 -0.94
CA PRO A 421 -4.50 -17.80 0.33
C PRO A 421 -2.99 -17.61 0.56
N TRP A 422 -2.16 -18.43 -0.05
CA TRP A 422 -0.70 -18.35 0.03
C TRP A 422 -0.12 -17.16 -0.78
N ILE A 423 -0.79 -16.70 -1.86
CA ILE A 423 -0.38 -15.49 -2.59
C ILE A 423 -0.78 -14.24 -1.80
N MET A 424 -2.07 -14.13 -1.46
CA MET A 424 -2.61 -12.98 -0.73
C MET A 424 -2.06 -12.90 0.70
N GLY A 425 -2.03 -14.02 1.41
CA GLY A 425 -1.43 -14.10 2.75
C GLY A 425 0.08 -13.86 2.72
N GLY A 426 0.77 -14.37 1.69
CA GLY A 426 2.19 -14.10 1.47
C GLY A 426 2.50 -12.61 1.33
N TYR A 427 1.70 -11.87 0.56
CA TYR A 427 1.83 -10.42 0.47
C TYR A 427 1.65 -9.72 1.83
N ILE A 428 0.61 -10.10 2.59
CA ILE A 428 0.37 -9.54 3.93
C ILE A 428 1.55 -9.85 4.85
N ILE A 429 2.06 -11.09 4.84
CA ILE A 429 3.22 -11.49 5.67
C ILE A 429 4.46 -10.67 5.30
N LEU A 430 4.80 -10.56 4.00
CA LEU A 430 5.92 -9.74 3.55
C LEU A 430 5.78 -8.29 4.00
N ARG A 431 4.56 -7.75 3.93
CA ARG A 431 4.28 -6.39 4.39
C ARG A 431 4.45 -6.27 5.90
N CYS A 432 3.90 -7.17 6.70
CA CYS A 432 4.11 -7.20 8.15
C CYS A 432 5.60 -7.31 8.51
N MET A 433 6.37 -8.13 7.79
CA MET A 433 7.81 -8.23 8.01
C MET A 433 8.52 -6.89 7.78
N LEU A 434 8.16 -6.17 6.70
CA LEU A 434 8.71 -4.83 6.45
C LEU A 434 8.28 -3.84 7.54
N LEU A 435 6.97 -3.75 7.82
CA LEU A 435 6.42 -2.80 8.81
C LEU A 435 7.01 -3.02 10.21
N GLY A 436 7.27 -4.26 10.60
CA GLY A 436 7.95 -4.57 11.87
C GLY A 436 9.36 -4.00 11.98
N THR A 437 10.01 -3.68 10.86
CA THR A 437 11.36 -3.07 10.85
C THR A 437 11.35 -1.54 10.87
N MET A 438 10.17 -0.90 10.72
CA MET A 438 10.06 0.56 10.69
C MET A 438 10.24 1.16 12.08
N GLU A 439 10.72 2.39 12.12
CA GLU A 439 10.89 3.19 13.33
C GLU A 439 9.58 3.92 13.69
N ASN A 440 8.83 4.31 12.67
CA ASN A 440 7.58 5.04 12.73
C ASN A 440 6.39 4.11 12.49
N SER A 441 5.45 4.11 13.41
CA SER A 441 4.23 3.30 13.34
C SER A 441 3.09 4.15 12.79
N GLU A 442 2.95 4.20 11.46
CA GLU A 442 1.87 4.93 10.80
C GLU A 442 0.82 3.96 10.27
N PRO A 443 -0.46 4.05 10.70
CA PRO A 443 -1.54 3.18 10.24
C PRO A 443 -1.70 3.19 8.71
N ARG A 444 -1.45 4.32 8.03
CA ARG A 444 -1.49 4.44 6.56
C ARG A 444 -0.60 3.44 5.83
N TYR A 445 0.49 2.98 6.44
CA TYR A 445 1.36 1.97 5.82
C TYR A 445 0.71 0.58 5.70
N SER A 446 -0.41 0.33 6.37
CA SER A 446 -1.17 -0.91 6.23
C SER A 446 -2.23 -0.84 5.11
N MET A 447 -2.46 0.33 4.50
CA MET A 447 -3.54 0.57 3.53
C MET A 447 -3.45 -0.30 2.27
N GLN A 448 -2.26 -0.64 1.82
CA GLN A 448 -2.06 -1.52 0.67
C GLN A 448 -2.50 -2.98 0.93
N CYS A 449 -2.88 -3.34 2.17
CA CYS A 449 -3.53 -4.62 2.48
C CYS A 449 -5.05 -4.57 2.26
N PHE A 450 -5.68 -3.39 2.19
CA PHE A 450 -7.14 -3.25 2.06
C PHE A 450 -7.74 -3.93 0.83
N PRO A 451 -7.12 -3.92 -0.36
CA PRO A 451 -7.61 -4.71 -1.49
C PRO A 451 -7.81 -6.19 -1.15
N ILE A 452 -6.89 -6.78 -0.38
CA ILE A 452 -7.00 -8.17 0.06
C ILE A 452 -8.08 -8.31 1.14
N PHE A 453 -8.18 -7.37 2.07
CA PHE A 453 -9.22 -7.39 3.12
C PHE A 453 -10.62 -7.30 2.51
N ILE A 454 -10.84 -6.45 1.52
CA ILE A 454 -12.10 -6.31 0.80
C ILE A 454 -12.50 -7.63 0.13
N VAL A 455 -11.59 -8.25 -0.62
CA VAL A 455 -11.85 -9.53 -1.29
C VAL A 455 -12.10 -10.65 -0.28
N ALA A 456 -11.30 -10.73 0.78
CA ALA A 456 -11.45 -11.73 1.82
C ALA A 456 -12.76 -11.55 2.60
N ALA A 457 -13.13 -10.32 2.97
CA ALA A 457 -14.39 -9.99 3.62
C ALA A 457 -15.59 -10.35 2.71
N ALA A 458 -15.49 -10.08 1.42
CA ALA A 458 -16.52 -10.49 0.45
C ALA A 458 -16.68 -12.02 0.39
N ALA A 459 -15.58 -12.76 0.43
CA ALA A 459 -15.62 -14.23 0.52
C ALA A 459 -16.25 -14.71 1.84
N ALA A 460 -15.97 -14.00 2.95
CA ALA A 460 -16.58 -14.29 4.25
C ALA A 460 -18.10 -14.13 4.21
N PHE A 461 -18.59 -12.99 3.77
CA PHE A 461 -20.01 -12.62 3.80
C PHE A 461 -20.86 -13.25 2.69
N SER A 462 -20.25 -13.69 1.57
CA SER A 462 -20.99 -14.38 0.52
C SER A 462 -21.46 -15.77 0.91
N GLY A 463 -20.90 -16.37 1.96
CA GLY A 463 -21.16 -17.75 2.35
C GLY A 463 -20.61 -18.79 1.38
N SER A 464 -20.02 -18.37 0.26
CA SER A 464 -19.53 -19.23 -0.82
C SER A 464 -18.04 -19.49 -0.63
N GLY A 465 -17.62 -20.75 -0.80
CA GLY A 465 -16.22 -21.09 -1.05
C GLY A 465 -15.85 -20.89 -2.52
N MET A 466 -14.57 -21.07 -2.85
CA MET A 466 -14.06 -21.00 -4.21
C MET A 466 -14.83 -21.94 -5.14
N ILE A 467 -15.34 -21.42 -6.26
CA ILE A 467 -15.96 -22.24 -7.31
C ILE A 467 -14.84 -23.11 -7.92
N SER A 468 -14.94 -24.43 -7.81
CA SER A 468 -13.98 -25.30 -8.49
C SER A 468 -14.07 -25.07 -10.01
N PRO A 469 -12.95 -25.10 -10.75
CA PRO A 469 -12.97 -24.99 -12.20
C PRO A 469 -13.90 -26.01 -12.87
N GLN A 470 -14.00 -27.22 -12.31
CA GLN A 470 -14.88 -28.27 -12.78
C GLN A 470 -16.37 -27.98 -12.53
N ALA A 471 -16.72 -27.43 -11.37
CA ALA A 471 -18.10 -27.04 -11.07
C ALA A 471 -18.57 -25.87 -11.95
N ARG A 472 -17.66 -25.01 -12.35
CA ARG A 472 -17.92 -23.90 -13.27
C ARG A 472 -18.20 -24.39 -14.70
N LEU A 473 -17.36 -25.30 -15.20
CA LEU A 473 -17.57 -25.94 -16.52
C LEU A 473 -18.87 -26.73 -16.57
N ALA A 474 -19.22 -27.42 -15.49
CA ALA A 474 -20.50 -28.15 -15.40
C ALA A 474 -21.72 -27.20 -15.40
N SER A 475 -21.65 -26.07 -14.69
CA SER A 475 -22.73 -25.06 -14.67
C SER A 475 -22.86 -24.33 -16.02
N GLU A 476 -21.74 -24.06 -16.70
CA GLU A 476 -21.73 -23.43 -18.03
C GLU A 476 -22.28 -24.40 -19.11
N SER A 477 -21.95 -25.68 -19.02
CA SER A 477 -22.47 -26.75 -19.91
C SER A 477 -23.98 -26.93 -19.70
N ALA A 478 -24.45 -26.94 -18.46
CA ALA A 478 -25.88 -27.06 -18.14
C ALA A 478 -26.69 -25.84 -18.65
N ALA A 479 -26.16 -24.62 -18.51
CA ALA A 479 -26.79 -23.39 -19.01
C ALA A 479 -26.85 -23.37 -20.55
N THR A 480 -25.81 -23.86 -21.22
CA THR A 480 -25.77 -23.94 -22.68
C THR A 480 -26.70 -25.02 -23.20
N GLY A 481 -26.85 -26.14 -22.50
CA GLY A 481 -27.79 -27.23 -22.84
C GLY A 481 -29.27 -26.82 -22.70
N LEU A 482 -29.60 -25.91 -21.78
CA LEU A 482 -30.94 -25.37 -21.62
C LEU A 482 -31.30 -24.41 -22.76
N LEU A 483 -30.37 -23.55 -23.18
CA LEU A 483 -30.60 -22.61 -24.31
C LEU A 483 -30.75 -23.32 -25.66
N VAL A 484 -30.06 -24.46 -25.86
CA VAL A 484 -30.22 -25.26 -27.07
C VAL A 484 -31.57 -26.00 -27.08
N ARG A 485 -32.11 -26.39 -25.93
CA ARG A 485 -33.45 -27.01 -25.86
C ARG A 485 -34.59 -26.03 -26.09
N GLU A 486 -34.47 -24.78 -25.67
CA GLU A 486 -35.47 -23.75 -25.94
C GLU A 486 -35.50 -23.29 -27.43
N SER A 487 -34.36 -23.36 -28.14
CA SER A 487 -34.29 -23.01 -29.56
C SER A 487 -34.72 -24.15 -30.52
N THR A 488 -35.01 -25.31 -30.02
CA THR A 488 -35.49 -26.48 -30.82
C THR A 488 -36.95 -26.80 -30.58
N SER A 489 -37.69 -26.02 -29.81
CA SER A 489 -39.11 -26.20 -29.50
C SER A 489 -40.04 -25.16 -30.14
N ASP A 490 -39.55 -24.34 -31.09
CA ASP A 490 -40.36 -23.46 -31.93
C ASP A 490 -40.50 -24.00 -33.36
#